data_f25b84cdd9981f96a56ed9cdff70f572
#
_entry.id   f25b84cdd9981f96a56ed9cdff70f572
#
_cell.length_a   1.000
_cell.length_b   1.000
_cell.length_c   1.000
_cell.angle_alpha   90.00
_cell.angle_beta   90.00
_cell.angle_gamma   90.00
#
_symmetry.space_group_name_H-M   'P 1'
#
loop_
_entity.id
_entity.type
_entity.pdbx_description
1 polymer ?
#
loop_
_entity_poly.entity_id
_entity_poly.type
_entity_poly.pdbx_seq_one_letter_code
_entity_poly.pdbx_strand_id
1 'polypeptide(L)'
;ISDISQSISLSYQPADHASGQATLTALLLSQESGASNVVTSTETEILTVAPINSGFDIVTNNISGSEDARIELSITGTGLADTDGSENIIAVTLGNLPNGYLVFSGTDAASATLASNLGEDLGGNKTWSIPLIGGELPDYIAILPPLNYSGLVEGLTLTVLSGEYGLTPNENTSSFSLEVIPVADGLTIAPTNTFGLEGDQIALNLNASMVDSDGSETVTLSVAGLGGYAAFFTGTTPISAAYDAGTDTYTLSGITADDIDDLSFVQSARTGTIDVTAYTVETANSDISGSVSSSFSLNISPIIPTAGDDTLLYDGARSFDGLDGNDTIVMRLGESINFDTDPLIRNIEAIDLRGSGDNSIQNLSVQDVI
;
A
#
# COMPACT_ATOMS: atom_id res chain seq x y z
N ILE A 1 48.53 77.44 24.12
CA ILE A 1 48.10 76.06 23.86
C ILE A 1 46.62 76.09 23.79
N SER A 2 46.08 76.03 22.59
CA SER A 2 44.63 75.83 22.43
C SER A 2 44.30 74.36 22.72
N ASP A 3 43.54 74.15 23.77
CA ASP A 3 43.03 72.80 24.10
C ASP A 3 42.04 72.37 22.99
N ILE A 4 42.50 71.45 22.19
CA ILE A 4 41.64 70.88 21.13
C ILE A 4 41.01 69.59 21.67
N SER A 5 39.92 69.72 22.40
CA SER A 5 39.07 68.62 22.75
C SER A 5 38.01 68.44 21.65
N GLN A 6 38.39 67.72 20.58
CA GLN A 6 37.42 67.25 19.60
C GLN A 6 37.16 65.74 19.87
N SER A 7 35.90 65.41 20.13
CA SER A 7 35.45 64.02 20.16
C SER A 7 35.20 63.57 18.74
N ILE A 8 35.83 62.48 18.35
CA ILE A 8 35.57 61.75 17.09
C ILE A 8 34.66 60.61 17.44
N SER A 9 33.50 60.52 16.81
CA SER A 9 32.62 59.38 16.91
C SER A 9 32.95 58.39 15.77
N LEU A 10 33.31 57.18 16.15
CA LEU A 10 33.52 56.07 15.20
C LEU A 10 32.40 55.05 15.40
N SER A 11 31.88 54.54 14.30
CA SER A 11 30.96 53.40 14.31
C SER A 11 31.62 52.23 13.62
N TYR A 12 31.47 51.07 14.22
CA TYR A 12 31.87 49.79 13.62
C TYR A 12 30.61 49.01 13.23
N GLN A 13 30.52 48.55 11.99
CA GLN A 13 29.48 47.66 11.55
C GLN A 13 30.14 46.30 11.27
N PRO A 14 29.84 45.28 12.05
CA PRO A 14 30.32 43.92 11.75
C PRO A 14 29.78 43.43 10.43
N ALA A 15 30.43 42.43 9.83
CA ALA A 15 29.85 41.69 8.73
C ALA A 15 28.57 40.99 9.19
N ASP A 16 27.69 40.70 8.25
CA ASP A 16 26.49 39.95 8.56
C ASP A 16 26.87 38.58 9.18
N HIS A 17 26.14 38.21 10.23
CA HIS A 17 26.35 36.98 11.01
C HIS A 17 27.67 36.87 11.78
N ALA A 18 28.54 37.86 11.76
CA ALA A 18 29.79 37.82 12.50
C ALA A 18 29.61 38.00 14.00
N SER A 19 30.24 37.11 14.78
CA SER A 19 30.31 37.21 16.24
C SER A 19 31.77 37.22 16.74
N GLY A 20 31.98 37.51 18.02
CA GLY A 20 33.30 37.48 18.63
C GLY A 20 33.89 38.81 18.98
N GLN A 21 35.22 38.90 19.06
CA GLN A 21 35.94 40.10 19.49
C GLN A 21 36.72 40.72 18.35
N ALA A 22 36.57 42.03 18.22
CA ALA A 22 37.40 42.84 17.32
C ALA A 22 38.22 43.83 18.14
N THR A 23 39.49 43.98 17.80
CA THR A 23 40.35 45.00 18.45
C THR A 23 40.41 46.24 17.56
N LEU A 24 39.93 47.33 18.09
CA LEU A 24 40.06 48.67 17.46
C LEU A 24 41.32 49.32 17.96
N THR A 25 42.24 49.65 17.05
CA THR A 25 43.45 50.38 17.39
C THR A 25 43.38 51.79 16.80
N ALA A 26 43.39 52.78 17.63
CA ALA A 26 43.47 54.17 17.23
C ALA A 26 44.89 54.65 17.35
N LEU A 27 45.46 55.13 16.22
CA LEU A 27 46.80 55.72 16.18
C LEU A 27 46.67 57.22 16.02
N LEU A 28 47.05 57.94 17.07
CA LEU A 28 47.13 59.38 17.01
C LEU A 28 48.56 59.84 16.66
N LEU A 29 48.66 60.60 15.62
CA LEU A 29 49.90 61.24 15.16
C LEU A 29 49.85 62.72 15.44
N SER A 30 50.78 63.21 16.22
CA SER A 30 50.87 64.65 16.46
C SER A 30 52.25 65.19 16.09
N GLN A 31 52.27 66.36 15.44
CA GLN A 31 53.51 66.98 15.02
C GLN A 31 53.39 68.52 15.34
N GLU A 32 54.42 69.03 15.95
CA GLU A 32 54.48 70.47 16.16
C GLU A 32 54.87 71.18 14.86
N SER A 33 54.25 72.34 14.60
CA SER A 33 54.53 73.16 13.40
C SER A 33 56.00 73.57 13.31
N GLY A 34 56.65 73.06 12.24
CA GLY A 34 58.09 73.31 12.01
C GLY A 34 59.05 72.25 12.64
N ALA A 35 58.56 71.25 13.34
CA ALA A 35 59.34 70.15 13.85
C ALA A 35 59.37 69.02 12.83
N SER A 36 60.49 68.29 12.80
CA SER A 36 60.63 67.05 11.92
C SER A 36 60.22 65.75 12.55
N ASN A 37 59.92 65.81 13.87
CA ASN A 37 59.54 64.59 14.63
C ASN A 37 58.03 64.49 14.78
N VAL A 38 57.50 63.32 14.61
CA VAL A 38 56.10 62.93 14.84
C VAL A 38 56.06 62.13 16.15
N VAL A 39 55.14 62.52 17.04
CA VAL A 39 54.83 61.74 18.26
C VAL A 39 53.62 60.89 17.96
N THR A 40 53.73 59.60 18.28
CA THR A 40 52.63 58.63 18.12
C THR A 40 52.08 58.24 19.49
N SER A 41 50.77 58.19 19.59
CA SER A 41 50.05 57.57 20.74
C SER A 41 49.09 56.53 20.18
N THR A 42 49.05 55.36 20.81
CA THR A 42 48.21 54.25 20.36
C THR A 42 47.29 53.88 21.51
N GLU A 43 46.00 53.85 21.25
CA GLU A 43 44.98 53.32 22.15
C GLU A 43 44.29 52.12 21.49
N THR A 44 43.95 51.11 22.32
CA THR A 44 43.27 49.91 21.88
C THR A 44 42.01 49.66 22.68
N GLU A 45 40.90 49.40 22.00
CA GLU A 45 39.64 48.99 22.58
C GLU A 45 39.23 47.63 22.02
N ILE A 46 38.62 46.78 22.87
CA ILE A 46 38.04 45.54 22.45
C ILE A 46 36.53 45.73 22.28
N LEU A 47 36.07 45.55 21.06
CA LEU A 47 34.67 45.48 20.74
C LEU A 47 34.21 44.07 20.76
N THR A 48 33.15 43.78 21.50
CA THR A 48 32.53 42.44 21.53
C THR A 48 31.23 42.49 20.73
N VAL A 49 31.14 41.68 19.70
CA VAL A 49 29.91 41.43 18.93
C VAL A 49 29.27 40.18 19.55
N ALA A 50 28.08 40.37 20.12
CA ALA A 50 27.36 39.27 20.74
C ALA A 50 26.86 38.31 19.65
N PRO A 51 26.97 36.98 19.87
CA PRO A 51 26.41 36.01 18.98
C PRO A 51 24.89 36.08 18.94
N ILE A 52 24.28 35.71 17.82
CA ILE A 52 22.84 35.62 17.63
C ILE A 52 22.57 34.26 16.99
N ASN A 53 21.74 33.44 17.66
CA ASN A 53 21.27 32.19 17.10
C ASN A 53 20.26 32.44 15.98
N SER A 54 20.62 32.23 14.74
CA SER A 54 19.84 32.55 13.54
C SER A 54 18.90 31.40 13.10
N GLY A 55 19.16 30.20 13.57
CA GLY A 55 18.36 29.02 13.33
C GLY A 55 18.66 28.30 12.01
N PHE A 56 17.84 27.34 11.69
CA PHE A 56 17.99 26.47 10.53
C PHE A 56 16.80 26.63 9.57
N ASP A 57 17.04 26.91 8.30
CA ASP A 57 15.98 26.95 7.29
C ASP A 57 15.70 25.53 6.79
N ILE A 58 14.53 24.98 7.14
CA ILE A 58 14.10 23.65 6.76
C ILE A 58 12.73 23.68 6.12
N VAL A 59 12.62 23.07 4.96
CA VAL A 59 11.36 22.86 4.24
C VAL A 59 11.30 21.40 3.79
N THR A 60 10.26 20.71 4.21
CA THR A 60 9.94 19.35 3.74
C THR A 60 8.79 19.41 2.76
N ASN A 61 8.80 18.53 1.75
CA ASN A 61 7.67 18.35 0.84
C ASN A 61 6.88 17.12 1.27
N ASN A 62 5.60 17.07 0.88
CA ASN A 62 4.84 15.82 0.93
C ASN A 62 5.53 14.77 0.06
N ILE A 63 5.57 13.55 0.56
CA ILE A 63 6.23 12.43 -0.10
C ILE A 63 5.25 11.31 -0.38
N SER A 64 5.54 10.50 -1.40
CA SER A 64 4.79 9.30 -1.71
C SER A 64 5.73 8.20 -2.19
N GLY A 65 5.35 6.96 -1.99
CA GLY A 65 6.09 5.80 -2.45
C GLY A 65 5.30 4.52 -2.19
N SER A 66 5.76 3.41 -2.79
CA SER A 66 5.13 2.11 -2.62
C SER A 66 5.28 1.60 -1.19
N GLU A 67 4.29 0.83 -0.73
CA GLU A 67 4.43 0.03 0.47
C GLU A 67 5.60 -0.93 0.36
N ASP A 68 6.00 -1.54 1.49
CA ASP A 68 7.13 -2.47 1.62
C ASP A 68 8.48 -1.93 1.17
N ALA A 69 8.56 -0.67 0.80
CA ALA A 69 9.76 0.02 0.35
C ALA A 69 10.09 1.23 1.24
N ARG A 70 11.38 1.57 1.28
CA ARG A 70 11.82 2.82 1.93
C ARG A 70 11.42 4.01 1.06
N ILE A 71 10.68 4.95 1.65
CA ILE A 71 10.22 6.18 1.00
C ILE A 71 11.11 7.32 1.46
N GLU A 72 11.85 7.91 0.53
CA GLU A 72 12.83 8.95 0.80
C GLU A 72 12.15 10.28 1.13
N LEU A 73 12.66 10.95 2.17
CA LEU A 73 12.21 12.28 2.57
C LEU A 73 12.81 13.36 1.66
N SER A 74 11.95 14.18 1.09
CA SER A 74 12.38 15.32 0.27
C SER A 74 12.54 16.57 1.13
N ILE A 75 13.78 17.03 1.29
CA ILE A 75 14.15 18.23 2.04
C ILE A 75 14.69 19.28 1.07
N THR A 76 14.18 20.49 1.14
CA THR A 76 14.57 21.61 0.27
C THR A 76 15.06 22.84 1.03
N GLY A 77 15.38 22.67 2.32
CA GLY A 77 15.91 23.75 3.17
C GLY A 77 17.33 24.16 2.77
N THR A 78 17.73 25.37 3.15
CA THR A 78 19.03 25.95 2.80
C THR A 78 20.11 25.73 3.86
N GLY A 79 19.76 25.16 5.01
CA GLY A 79 20.71 24.89 6.09
C GLY A 79 20.71 25.96 7.17
N LEU A 80 21.86 26.10 7.86
CA LEU A 80 22.04 27.13 8.87
C LEU A 80 21.94 28.51 8.24
N ALA A 81 21.15 29.39 8.88
CA ALA A 81 21.00 30.77 8.42
C ALA A 81 22.28 31.57 8.69
N ASP A 82 23.03 31.21 9.72
CA ASP A 82 24.36 31.76 10.00
C ASP A 82 25.46 30.89 9.38
N THR A 83 26.30 31.50 8.56
CA THR A 83 27.36 30.83 7.78
C THR A 83 28.77 31.19 8.26
N ASP A 84 28.92 31.91 9.40
CA ASP A 84 30.24 32.27 9.94
C ASP A 84 30.97 31.11 10.64
N GLY A 85 30.25 29.99 10.88
CA GLY A 85 30.74 28.76 11.48
C GLY A 85 30.63 28.73 13.02
N SER A 86 29.93 29.69 13.62
CA SER A 86 29.68 29.75 15.07
C SER A 86 28.47 28.94 15.47
N GLU A 87 27.46 28.84 14.60
CA GLU A 87 26.23 28.07 14.80
C GLU A 87 26.40 26.60 14.29
N ASN A 88 25.81 25.65 15.02
CA ASN A 88 25.87 24.23 14.68
C ASN A 88 24.51 23.57 14.81
N ILE A 89 24.28 22.49 14.05
CA ILE A 89 23.14 21.60 14.27
C ILE A 89 23.41 20.77 15.52
N ILE A 90 22.47 20.78 16.46
CA ILE A 90 22.58 20.05 17.74
C ILE A 90 21.87 18.71 17.66
N ALA A 91 20.67 18.69 17.08
CA ALA A 91 19.85 17.50 16.95
C ALA A 91 18.87 17.61 15.77
N VAL A 92 18.51 16.46 15.22
CA VAL A 92 17.45 16.33 14.22
C VAL A 92 16.50 15.24 14.66
N THR A 93 15.20 15.50 14.62
CA THR A 93 14.17 14.53 14.97
C THR A 93 13.06 14.48 13.92
N LEU A 94 12.56 13.26 13.65
CA LEU A 94 11.38 13.01 12.87
C LEU A 94 10.29 12.56 13.84
N GLY A 95 9.22 13.33 13.94
CA GLY A 95 8.15 13.13 14.91
C GLY A 95 6.79 12.84 14.30
N ASN A 96 5.84 12.48 15.16
CA ASN A 96 4.44 12.16 14.84
C ASN A 96 4.29 10.93 13.93
N LEU A 97 5.29 10.04 13.90
CA LEU A 97 5.24 8.84 13.05
C LEU A 97 4.44 7.74 13.78
N PRO A 98 3.38 7.18 13.17
CA PRO A 98 2.59 6.13 13.80
C PRO A 98 3.43 4.90 14.18
N ASN A 99 2.90 4.06 15.06
CA ASN A 99 3.59 2.83 15.45
C ASN A 99 3.76 1.88 14.25
N GLY A 100 4.85 1.11 14.23
CA GLY A 100 5.16 0.17 13.15
C GLY A 100 6.07 0.72 12.06
N TYR A 101 6.12 2.05 11.88
CA TYR A 101 7.04 2.68 10.94
C TYR A 101 8.48 2.67 11.47
N LEU A 102 9.44 2.59 10.54
CA LEU A 102 10.87 2.65 10.82
C LEU A 102 11.50 3.81 10.05
N VAL A 103 12.55 4.40 10.62
CA VAL A 103 13.28 5.51 9.99
C VAL A 103 14.73 5.11 9.76
N PHE A 104 15.23 5.38 8.56
CA PHE A 104 16.59 5.12 8.14
C PHE A 104 17.29 6.40 7.73
N SER A 105 18.58 6.52 8.02
CA SER A 105 19.38 7.66 7.58
C SER A 105 20.81 7.27 7.28
N GLY A 106 21.44 7.97 6.35
CA GLY A 106 22.82 7.72 5.91
C GLY A 106 23.28 8.71 4.85
N THR A 107 24.42 8.46 4.25
CA THR A 107 24.92 9.22 3.09
C THR A 107 24.21 8.83 1.79
N ASP A 108 23.63 7.63 1.76
CA ASP A 108 22.87 7.09 0.63
C ASP A 108 21.96 5.94 1.11
N ALA A 109 21.11 5.43 0.25
CA ALA A 109 20.18 4.35 0.55
C ALA A 109 20.88 3.03 0.96
N ALA A 110 22.09 2.75 0.42
CA ALA A 110 22.82 1.51 0.69
C ALA A 110 23.53 1.53 2.05
N SER A 111 24.03 2.70 2.46
CA SER A 111 24.70 2.92 3.74
C SER A 111 23.77 3.29 4.89
N ALA A 112 22.49 3.56 4.59
CA ALA A 112 21.51 4.00 5.58
C ALA A 112 21.25 2.93 6.65
N THR A 113 21.32 3.34 7.90
CA THR A 113 21.08 2.52 9.10
C THR A 113 19.81 2.97 9.81
N LEU A 114 19.24 2.07 10.62
CA LEU A 114 18.06 2.36 11.43
C LEU A 114 18.37 3.47 12.43
N ALA A 115 17.55 4.52 12.44
CA ALA A 115 17.60 5.60 13.41
C ALA A 115 17.16 5.14 14.82
N SER A 116 17.42 5.96 15.83
CA SER A 116 17.06 5.64 17.21
C SER A 116 15.68 6.17 17.56
N ASN A 117 14.81 5.31 18.06
CA ASN A 117 13.51 5.72 18.60
C ASN A 117 13.71 6.38 19.97
N LEU A 118 13.17 7.60 20.14
CA LEU A 118 13.23 8.37 21.38
C LEU A 118 12.04 8.11 22.33
N GLY A 119 10.98 7.44 21.86
CA GLY A 119 9.78 7.15 22.64
C GLY A 119 8.49 7.45 21.88
N GLU A 120 7.38 7.26 22.59
CA GLU A 120 6.01 7.44 22.08
C GLU A 120 5.33 8.60 22.82
N ASP A 121 4.49 9.33 22.11
CA ASP A 121 3.58 10.32 22.68
C ASP A 121 2.30 9.63 23.27
N LEU A 122 1.40 10.42 23.83
CA LEU A 122 0.12 9.93 24.36
C LEU A 122 -0.83 9.37 23.28
N GLY A 123 -0.57 9.69 22.01
CA GLY A 123 -1.31 9.18 20.85
C GLY A 123 -0.72 7.90 20.26
N GLY A 124 0.42 7.41 20.79
CA GLY A 124 1.13 6.24 20.28
C GLY A 124 2.04 6.53 19.09
N ASN A 125 2.22 7.82 18.73
CA ASN A 125 3.15 8.21 17.68
C ASN A 125 4.58 8.26 18.22
N LYS A 126 5.51 7.89 17.38
CA LYS A 126 6.94 7.82 17.71
C LYS A 126 7.71 9.03 17.22
N THR A 127 8.76 9.35 17.97
CA THR A 127 9.79 10.32 17.58
C THR A 127 11.11 9.62 17.40
N TRP A 128 11.77 9.88 16.28
CA TRP A 128 13.02 9.28 15.89
C TRP A 128 14.15 10.31 15.88
N SER A 129 15.30 9.95 16.44
CA SER A 129 16.52 10.77 16.35
C SER A 129 17.28 10.42 15.09
N ILE A 130 17.54 11.41 14.27
CA ILE A 130 18.32 11.28 13.03
C ILE A 130 19.78 11.62 13.34
N PRO A 131 20.73 10.68 13.23
CA PRO A 131 22.14 10.94 13.44
C PRO A 131 22.68 11.95 12.42
N LEU A 132 23.44 12.93 12.91
CA LEU A 132 24.18 13.84 12.05
C LEU A 132 25.42 13.16 11.45
N ILE A 133 25.76 13.52 10.23
CA ILE A 133 26.96 13.04 9.53
C ILE A 133 27.92 14.24 9.35
N GLY A 134 29.05 14.18 10.05
CA GLY A 134 30.00 15.30 10.03
C GLY A 134 29.48 16.60 10.67
N GLY A 135 28.39 16.55 11.45
CA GLY A 135 27.72 17.71 12.02
C GLY A 135 26.59 18.29 11.16
N GLU A 136 26.31 17.68 10.02
CA GLU A 136 25.30 18.10 9.05
C GLU A 136 24.13 17.11 9.00
N LEU A 137 23.01 17.50 8.40
CA LEU A 137 21.94 16.57 8.05
C LEU A 137 22.47 15.48 7.12
N PRO A 138 22.04 14.20 7.30
CA PRO A 138 22.38 13.16 6.34
C PRO A 138 21.73 13.43 4.98
N ASP A 139 22.44 13.08 3.90
CA ASP A 139 21.95 13.24 2.53
C ASP A 139 20.75 12.33 2.20
N TYR A 140 20.58 11.26 2.99
CA TYR A 140 19.50 10.30 2.83
C TYR A 140 18.75 10.10 4.16
N ILE A 141 17.46 10.37 4.17
CA ILE A 141 16.52 10.02 5.24
C ILE A 141 15.33 9.35 4.58
N ALA A 142 14.92 8.20 5.09
CA ALA A 142 13.79 7.47 4.53
C ALA A 142 12.90 6.85 5.63
N ILE A 143 11.63 6.72 5.33
CA ILE A 143 10.62 6.09 6.15
C ILE A 143 10.25 4.75 5.51
N LEU A 144 10.25 3.67 6.30
CA LEU A 144 9.73 2.36 5.90
C LEU A 144 8.38 2.15 6.59
N PRO A 145 7.29 2.04 5.84
CA PRO A 145 5.98 1.70 6.38
C PRO A 145 5.97 0.31 7.04
N PRO A 146 4.97 -0.01 7.88
CA PRO A 146 4.69 -1.39 8.25
C PRO A 146 4.44 -2.25 7.00
N LEU A 147 4.74 -3.55 7.10
CA LEU A 147 4.51 -4.50 6.02
C LEU A 147 3.04 -4.46 5.56
N ASN A 148 2.82 -4.44 4.26
CA ASN A 148 1.51 -4.45 3.61
C ASN A 148 0.58 -3.29 4.07
N TYR A 149 1.15 -2.15 4.44
CA TYR A 149 0.36 -0.98 4.85
C TYR A 149 0.31 0.03 3.72
N SER A 150 -0.88 0.40 3.31
CA SER A 150 -1.14 1.51 2.37
C SER A 150 -1.98 2.61 3.01
N GLY A 151 -1.89 3.83 2.49
CA GLY A 151 -2.69 4.95 2.93
C GLY A 151 -1.92 6.24 3.21
N LEU A 152 -2.66 7.28 3.65
CA LEU A 152 -2.14 8.60 3.92
C LEU A 152 -1.83 8.80 5.41
N VAL A 153 -0.62 9.25 5.72
CA VAL A 153 -0.19 9.67 7.05
C VAL A 153 0.07 11.16 7.04
N GLU A 154 -0.69 11.90 7.84
CA GLU A 154 -0.61 13.35 7.90
C GLU A 154 0.07 13.85 9.18
N GLY A 155 0.56 15.09 9.13
CA GLY A 155 1.09 15.78 10.31
C GLY A 155 2.44 15.29 10.79
N LEU A 156 3.21 14.59 9.94
CA LEU A 156 4.60 14.25 10.22
C LEU A 156 5.43 15.51 10.34
N THR A 157 6.44 15.49 11.21
CA THR A 157 7.29 16.65 11.46
C THR A 157 8.77 16.29 11.37
N LEU A 158 9.55 17.15 10.71
CA LEU A 158 10.99 17.13 10.79
C LEU A 158 11.44 18.37 11.55
N THR A 159 12.12 18.18 12.69
CA THR A 159 12.56 19.27 13.58
C THR A 159 14.08 19.27 13.65
N VAL A 160 14.67 20.44 13.42
CA VAL A 160 16.10 20.71 13.58
C VAL A 160 16.30 21.64 14.75
N LEU A 161 17.15 21.22 15.68
CA LEU A 161 17.62 22.04 16.78
C LEU A 161 19.01 22.55 16.41
N SER A 162 19.18 23.86 16.29
CA SER A 162 20.46 24.51 16.02
C SER A 162 20.84 25.47 17.14
N GLY A 163 22.09 25.83 17.25
CA GLY A 163 22.48 26.75 18.27
C GLY A 163 23.93 27.16 18.23
N GLU A 164 24.18 28.32 18.84
CA GLU A 164 25.47 28.88 19.06
C GLU A 164 25.87 28.71 20.52
N TYR A 165 27.19 28.52 20.75
CA TYR A 165 27.70 28.29 22.09
C TYR A 165 27.30 29.34 23.10
N GLY A 166 26.65 28.94 24.19
CA GLY A 166 26.22 29.81 25.28
C GLY A 166 24.87 30.47 25.09
N LEU A 167 24.18 30.24 23.97
CA LEU A 167 22.81 30.68 23.70
C LEU A 167 21.79 29.56 23.86
N THR A 168 20.53 29.93 24.00
CA THR A 168 19.43 28.96 23.95
C THR A 168 19.28 28.46 22.52
N PRO A 169 19.24 27.15 22.31
CA PRO A 169 19.03 26.57 20.98
C PRO A 169 17.75 27.06 20.33
N ASN A 170 17.75 27.15 19.01
CA ASN A 170 16.60 27.47 18.18
C ASN A 170 16.02 26.20 17.58
N GLU A 171 14.71 26.06 17.60
CA GLU A 171 13.98 24.91 17.08
C GLU A 171 13.19 25.32 15.83
N ASN A 172 13.49 24.68 14.73
CA ASN A 172 12.82 24.88 13.45
C ASN A 172 12.14 23.58 13.01
N THR A 173 10.84 23.64 12.74
CA THR A 173 10.03 22.49 12.40
C THR A 173 9.34 22.70 11.07
N SER A 174 9.41 21.69 10.20
CA SER A 174 8.64 21.59 8.96
C SER A 174 7.70 20.40 9.03
N SER A 175 6.48 20.56 8.52
CA SER A 175 5.45 19.52 8.49
C SER A 175 5.21 19.01 7.09
N PHE A 176 4.91 17.71 6.96
CA PHE A 176 4.64 17.06 5.68
C PHE A 176 3.66 15.90 5.86
N SER A 177 3.22 15.31 4.75
CA SER A 177 2.46 14.07 4.71
C SER A 177 3.21 13.01 3.93
N LEU A 178 2.91 11.75 4.24
CA LEU A 178 3.40 10.55 3.56
C LEU A 178 2.21 9.79 2.99
N GLU A 179 2.18 9.60 1.67
CA GLU A 179 1.23 8.72 1.00
C GLU A 179 1.92 7.40 0.66
N VAL A 180 1.47 6.32 1.28
CA VAL A 180 1.93 4.96 0.99
C VAL A 180 1.01 4.38 -0.06
N ILE A 181 1.57 4.11 -1.24
CA ILE A 181 0.84 3.61 -2.41
C ILE A 181 0.74 2.09 -2.31
N PRO A 182 -0.47 1.50 -2.40
CA PRO A 182 -0.64 0.06 -2.37
C PRO A 182 -0.05 -0.62 -3.60
N VAL A 183 0.45 -1.85 -3.43
CA VAL A 183 1.04 -2.70 -4.46
C VAL A 183 0.46 -4.10 -4.32
N ALA A 184 0.01 -4.69 -5.42
CA ALA A 184 -0.54 -6.04 -5.38
C ALA A 184 0.55 -7.09 -5.15
N ASP A 185 0.49 -7.77 -4.00
CA ASP A 185 1.52 -8.71 -3.53
C ASP A 185 1.35 -10.16 -4.04
N GLY A 186 0.14 -10.50 -4.44
CA GLY A 186 -0.17 -11.81 -5.01
C GLY A 186 -0.59 -12.86 -3.99
N LEU A 187 -0.64 -14.10 -4.47
CA LEU A 187 -1.11 -15.23 -3.68
C LEU A 187 -0.40 -16.51 -4.09
N THR A 188 -0.58 -17.56 -3.27
CA THR A 188 -0.25 -18.95 -3.63
C THR A 188 -1.54 -19.76 -3.71
N ILE A 189 -1.57 -20.76 -4.61
CA ILE A 189 -2.65 -21.74 -4.70
C ILE A 189 -2.08 -23.15 -4.75
N ALA A 190 -2.71 -24.10 -4.03
CA ALA A 190 -2.32 -25.50 -3.98
C ALA A 190 -3.57 -26.40 -4.05
N PRO A 191 -4.32 -26.38 -5.17
CA PRO A 191 -5.59 -27.07 -5.27
C PRO A 191 -5.43 -28.58 -5.12
N THR A 192 -6.46 -29.20 -4.54
CA THR A 192 -6.53 -30.66 -4.41
C THR A 192 -7.59 -31.25 -5.34
N ASN A 193 -7.43 -32.54 -5.69
CA ASN A 193 -8.40 -33.25 -6.51
C ASN A 193 -9.79 -33.19 -5.90
N THR A 194 -10.78 -32.95 -6.75
CA THR A 194 -12.16 -32.72 -6.34
C THR A 194 -13.09 -33.72 -6.98
N PHE A 195 -14.05 -34.21 -6.20
CA PHE A 195 -15.05 -35.19 -6.66
C PHE A 195 -16.40 -34.92 -5.98
N GLY A 196 -17.47 -35.32 -6.64
CA GLY A 196 -18.84 -35.12 -6.15
C GLY A 196 -19.86 -35.81 -7.06
N LEU A 197 -21.13 -35.51 -6.79
CA LEU A 197 -22.24 -35.89 -7.65
C LEU A 197 -22.71 -34.70 -8.47
N GLU A 198 -23.27 -34.94 -9.61
CA GLU A 198 -23.89 -33.89 -10.41
C GLU A 198 -24.98 -33.18 -9.62
N GLY A 199 -25.07 -31.85 -9.78
CA GLY A 199 -26.03 -31.02 -9.05
C GLY A 199 -25.64 -30.67 -7.63
N ASP A 200 -24.68 -31.38 -7.02
CA ASP A 200 -24.14 -30.99 -5.72
C ASP A 200 -23.30 -29.73 -5.83
N GLN A 201 -23.28 -28.95 -4.76
CA GLN A 201 -22.34 -27.86 -4.59
C GLN A 201 -20.98 -28.44 -4.19
N ILE A 202 -20.01 -28.35 -5.09
CA ILE A 202 -18.68 -28.97 -5.01
C ILE A 202 -17.63 -27.90 -4.72
N ALA A 203 -16.85 -28.07 -3.65
CA ALA A 203 -15.79 -27.12 -3.30
C ALA A 203 -14.64 -27.14 -4.33
N LEU A 204 -14.10 -25.96 -4.65
CA LEU A 204 -12.92 -25.84 -5.52
C LEU A 204 -11.63 -26.31 -4.83
N ASN A 205 -11.57 -26.26 -3.48
CA ASN A 205 -10.43 -26.68 -2.65
C ASN A 205 -9.10 -26.09 -3.14
N LEU A 206 -9.05 -24.77 -3.31
CA LEU A 206 -7.89 -24.07 -3.85
C LEU A 206 -6.70 -24.05 -2.88
N ASN A 207 -6.95 -24.12 -1.57
CA ASN A 207 -5.94 -23.92 -0.51
C ASN A 207 -5.08 -22.70 -0.81
N ALA A 208 -5.76 -21.57 -0.95
CA ALA A 208 -5.16 -20.31 -1.31
C ALA A 208 -4.58 -19.60 -0.09
N SER A 209 -3.54 -18.82 -0.31
CA SER A 209 -2.98 -17.94 0.72
C SER A 209 -2.50 -16.65 0.06
N MET A 210 -3.10 -15.54 0.41
CA MET A 210 -2.67 -14.21 -0.02
C MET A 210 -1.43 -13.79 0.76
N VAL A 211 -0.54 -13.03 0.13
CA VAL A 211 0.65 -12.45 0.78
C VAL A 211 0.22 -11.27 1.63
N ASP A 212 -0.60 -10.40 1.06
CA ASP A 212 -1.27 -9.35 1.82
C ASP A 212 -2.65 -9.82 2.31
N SER A 213 -2.94 -9.53 3.57
CA SER A 213 -4.19 -9.89 4.25
C SER A 213 -4.84 -8.69 4.94
N ASP A 214 -4.44 -7.45 4.62
CA ASP A 214 -5.00 -6.24 5.23
C ASP A 214 -6.41 -5.91 4.71
N GLY A 215 -6.82 -6.54 3.59
CA GLY A 215 -8.13 -6.39 2.96
C GLY A 215 -8.15 -5.35 1.84
N SER A 216 -7.01 -4.80 1.45
CA SER A 216 -6.87 -3.87 0.32
C SER A 216 -7.00 -4.58 -1.02
N GLU A 217 -6.64 -5.86 -1.09
CA GLU A 217 -6.62 -6.67 -2.29
C GLU A 217 -7.86 -7.56 -2.47
N THR A 218 -8.20 -7.83 -3.73
CA THR A 218 -9.14 -8.89 -4.13
C THR A 218 -8.50 -9.82 -5.14
N VAL A 219 -9.01 -11.06 -5.22
CA VAL A 219 -8.54 -12.06 -6.18
C VAL A 219 -9.38 -12.05 -7.45
N THR A 220 -8.71 -12.15 -8.58
CA THR A 220 -9.30 -12.58 -9.85
C THR A 220 -8.85 -14.00 -10.15
N LEU A 221 -9.82 -14.91 -10.31
CA LEU A 221 -9.61 -16.33 -10.55
C LEU A 221 -10.15 -16.72 -11.92
N SER A 222 -9.33 -17.39 -12.72
CA SER A 222 -9.74 -18.05 -13.95
C SER A 222 -9.79 -19.55 -13.72
N VAL A 223 -10.91 -20.19 -14.10
CA VAL A 223 -11.13 -21.64 -13.97
C VAL A 223 -11.46 -22.20 -15.35
N ALA A 224 -10.55 -22.99 -15.91
CA ALA A 224 -10.73 -23.57 -17.23
C ALA A 224 -10.99 -25.08 -17.16
N GLY A 225 -11.75 -25.58 -18.13
CA GLY A 225 -12.04 -27.02 -18.27
C GLY A 225 -13.33 -27.46 -17.57
N LEU A 226 -14.15 -26.56 -17.03
CA LEU A 226 -15.45 -26.93 -16.42
C LEU A 226 -16.57 -27.15 -17.46
N GLY A 227 -16.41 -26.66 -18.69
CA GLY A 227 -17.49 -26.60 -19.67
C GLY A 227 -18.55 -25.57 -19.33
N GLY A 228 -19.45 -25.29 -20.25
CA GLY A 228 -20.54 -24.34 -20.02
C GLY A 228 -21.46 -24.73 -18.85
N TYR A 229 -22.21 -23.77 -18.35
CA TYR A 229 -23.26 -23.93 -17.33
C TYR A 229 -22.79 -24.19 -15.89
N ALA A 230 -21.52 -24.01 -15.52
CA ALA A 230 -21.14 -24.01 -14.12
C ALA A 230 -21.68 -22.77 -13.42
N ALA A 231 -22.28 -22.95 -12.23
CA ALA A 231 -22.68 -21.86 -11.33
C ALA A 231 -21.74 -21.86 -10.12
N PHE A 232 -21.27 -20.66 -9.73
CA PHE A 232 -20.31 -20.50 -8.64
C PHE A 232 -20.94 -19.87 -7.41
N PHE A 233 -20.38 -20.21 -6.24
CA PHE A 233 -20.88 -19.78 -4.93
C PHE A 233 -19.71 -19.51 -3.99
N THR A 234 -19.95 -18.58 -3.04
CA THR A 234 -19.17 -18.44 -1.80
C THR A 234 -20.10 -18.84 -0.65
N GLY A 235 -19.75 -19.91 0.05
CA GLY A 235 -20.71 -20.54 0.95
C GLY A 235 -22.00 -20.91 0.22
N THR A 236 -23.14 -20.29 0.57
CA THR A 236 -24.43 -20.49 -0.10
C THR A 236 -24.83 -19.32 -1.02
N THR A 237 -23.98 -18.32 -1.15
CA THR A 237 -24.28 -17.10 -1.93
C THR A 237 -23.79 -17.29 -3.37
N PRO A 238 -24.67 -17.17 -4.39
CA PRO A 238 -24.24 -17.25 -5.78
C PRO A 238 -23.38 -16.03 -6.15
N ILE A 239 -22.31 -16.28 -6.90
CA ILE A 239 -21.41 -15.24 -7.42
C ILE A 239 -21.40 -15.26 -8.94
N SER A 240 -21.20 -14.09 -9.54
CA SER A 240 -21.11 -13.95 -10.98
C SER A 240 -19.77 -14.44 -11.50
N ALA A 241 -19.80 -15.20 -12.59
CA ALA A 241 -18.62 -15.59 -13.35
C ALA A 241 -18.83 -15.28 -14.83
N ALA A 242 -17.84 -14.68 -15.47
CA ALA A 242 -17.87 -14.47 -16.92
C ALA A 242 -17.36 -15.73 -17.62
N TYR A 243 -18.13 -16.31 -18.55
CA TYR A 243 -17.73 -17.51 -19.29
C TYR A 243 -17.32 -17.17 -20.72
N ASP A 244 -16.12 -17.62 -21.10
CA ASP A 244 -15.64 -17.63 -22.48
C ASP A 244 -15.72 -19.04 -23.07
N ALA A 245 -16.67 -19.27 -23.97
CA ALA A 245 -16.85 -20.55 -24.63
C ALA A 245 -15.71 -20.93 -25.60
N GLY A 246 -14.92 -19.95 -26.07
CA GLY A 246 -13.80 -20.17 -26.97
C GLY A 246 -12.60 -20.82 -26.26
N THR A 247 -12.42 -20.54 -24.99
CA THR A 247 -11.33 -21.05 -24.16
C THR A 247 -11.81 -22.00 -23.07
N ASP A 248 -13.11 -22.23 -22.95
CA ASP A 248 -13.76 -23.00 -21.85
C ASP A 248 -13.32 -22.47 -20.47
N THR A 249 -13.33 -21.16 -20.27
CA THR A 249 -12.80 -20.51 -19.08
C THR A 249 -13.85 -19.62 -18.39
N TYR A 250 -14.00 -19.79 -17.10
CA TYR A 250 -14.73 -18.87 -16.22
C TYR A 250 -13.78 -17.90 -15.58
N THR A 251 -14.18 -16.62 -15.50
CA THR A 251 -13.45 -15.59 -14.76
C THR A 251 -14.34 -15.06 -13.63
N LEU A 252 -13.84 -15.19 -12.41
CA LEU A 252 -14.43 -14.67 -11.18
C LEU A 252 -13.55 -13.51 -10.69
N SER A 253 -14.13 -12.37 -10.36
CA SER A 253 -13.39 -11.18 -9.92
C SER A 253 -13.95 -10.65 -8.62
N GLY A 254 -13.12 -9.96 -7.83
CA GLY A 254 -13.53 -9.36 -6.58
C GLY A 254 -13.72 -10.37 -5.44
N ILE A 255 -13.04 -11.51 -5.51
CA ILE A 255 -13.06 -12.51 -4.44
C ILE A 255 -12.17 -12.03 -3.29
N THR A 256 -12.71 -12.00 -2.09
CA THR A 256 -11.95 -11.59 -0.91
C THR A 256 -11.05 -12.71 -0.38
N ALA A 257 -10.09 -12.37 0.47
CA ALA A 257 -9.24 -13.35 1.14
C ALA A 257 -10.04 -14.36 1.96
N ASP A 258 -11.14 -13.92 2.58
CA ASP A 258 -12.02 -14.79 3.39
C ASP A 258 -12.85 -15.75 2.53
N ASP A 259 -13.18 -15.34 1.30
CA ASP A 259 -14.10 -16.08 0.42
C ASP A 259 -13.41 -17.10 -0.49
N ILE A 260 -12.10 -16.97 -0.73
CA ILE A 260 -11.40 -17.74 -1.79
C ILE A 260 -11.40 -19.26 -1.53
N ASP A 261 -11.27 -19.68 -0.28
CA ASP A 261 -11.27 -21.11 0.08
C ASP A 261 -12.70 -21.66 0.28
N ASP A 262 -13.70 -20.77 0.39
CA ASP A 262 -15.13 -21.11 0.44
C ASP A 262 -15.77 -21.21 -0.97
N LEU A 263 -14.96 -21.03 -2.03
CA LEU A 263 -15.45 -21.14 -3.40
C LEU A 263 -15.89 -22.56 -3.74
N SER A 264 -17.05 -22.64 -4.33
CA SER A 264 -17.67 -23.88 -4.79
C SER A 264 -18.42 -23.68 -6.10
N PHE A 265 -18.75 -24.74 -6.75
CA PHE A 265 -19.51 -24.70 -7.99
C PHE A 265 -20.49 -25.87 -8.11
N VAL A 266 -21.51 -25.70 -8.94
CA VAL A 266 -22.45 -26.74 -9.34
C VAL A 266 -22.25 -27.01 -10.82
N GLN A 267 -22.14 -28.28 -11.20
CA GLN A 267 -21.93 -28.71 -12.58
C GLN A 267 -22.54 -30.09 -12.83
N SER A 268 -22.76 -30.47 -14.10
CA SER A 268 -23.14 -31.85 -14.50
C SER A 268 -21.99 -32.82 -14.38
N ALA A 269 -22.35 -34.10 -14.51
CA ALA A 269 -21.41 -35.21 -14.52
C ALA A 269 -20.28 -34.99 -15.56
N ARG A 270 -19.06 -35.01 -15.09
CA ARG A 270 -17.87 -34.92 -15.94
C ARG A 270 -16.61 -35.37 -15.22
N THR A 271 -15.62 -35.72 -16.00
CA THR A 271 -14.25 -36.00 -15.53
C THR A 271 -13.26 -35.23 -16.38
N GLY A 272 -12.20 -34.71 -15.77
CA GLY A 272 -11.18 -33.97 -16.52
C GLY A 272 -10.16 -33.32 -15.60
N THR A 273 -9.27 -32.58 -16.22
CA THR A 273 -8.35 -31.67 -15.53
C THR A 273 -8.92 -30.29 -15.56
N ILE A 274 -8.88 -29.62 -14.43
CA ILE A 274 -9.26 -28.22 -14.26
C ILE A 274 -7.99 -27.42 -14.07
N ASP A 275 -7.81 -26.41 -14.91
CA ASP A 275 -6.70 -25.47 -14.80
C ASP A 275 -7.20 -24.20 -14.10
N VAL A 276 -6.47 -23.76 -13.11
CA VAL A 276 -6.78 -22.54 -12.36
C VAL A 276 -5.61 -21.55 -12.45
N THR A 277 -5.95 -20.30 -12.69
CA THR A 277 -4.98 -19.18 -12.68
C THR A 277 -5.55 -18.06 -11.85
N ALA A 278 -4.76 -17.53 -10.93
CA ALA A 278 -5.18 -16.47 -10.03
C ALA A 278 -4.13 -15.37 -9.93
N TYR A 279 -4.59 -14.15 -9.67
CA TYR A 279 -3.78 -12.98 -9.34
C TYR A 279 -4.58 -12.06 -8.42
N THR A 280 -3.87 -11.22 -7.66
CA THR A 280 -4.49 -10.21 -6.82
C THR A 280 -4.61 -8.87 -7.53
N VAL A 281 -5.57 -8.07 -7.11
CA VAL A 281 -5.86 -6.74 -7.63
C VAL A 281 -6.06 -5.79 -6.46
N GLU A 282 -5.26 -4.74 -6.40
CA GLU A 282 -5.45 -3.66 -5.47
C GLU A 282 -6.73 -2.87 -5.77
N THR A 283 -7.59 -2.72 -4.76
CA THR A 283 -8.88 -2.03 -4.93
C THR A 283 -8.72 -0.52 -5.10
N ALA A 284 -7.68 0.07 -4.51
CA ALA A 284 -7.47 1.52 -4.51
C ALA A 284 -6.91 2.06 -5.83
N ASN A 285 -6.02 1.33 -6.50
CA ASN A 285 -5.34 1.81 -7.71
C ASN A 285 -5.40 0.85 -8.89
N SER A 286 -6.00 -0.35 -8.70
CA SER A 286 -6.10 -1.42 -9.71
C SER A 286 -4.74 -1.98 -10.14
N ASP A 287 -3.71 -1.88 -9.29
CA ASP A 287 -2.46 -2.60 -9.51
C ASP A 287 -2.70 -4.12 -9.45
N ILE A 288 -1.93 -4.88 -10.20
CA ILE A 288 -2.11 -6.34 -10.33
C ILE A 288 -0.82 -7.08 -10.08
N SER A 289 -0.91 -8.15 -9.29
CA SER A 289 0.24 -9.02 -9.04
C SER A 289 0.60 -9.92 -10.22
N GLY A 290 1.73 -10.60 -10.11
CA GLY A 290 2.04 -11.74 -10.97
C GLY A 290 1.01 -12.86 -10.81
N SER A 291 0.61 -13.51 -11.91
CA SER A 291 -0.32 -14.63 -11.87
C SER A 291 0.35 -15.92 -11.43
N VAL A 292 -0.39 -16.73 -10.65
CA VAL A 292 -0.03 -18.10 -10.30
C VAL A 292 -0.99 -19.07 -10.97
N SER A 293 -0.49 -20.23 -11.39
CA SER A 293 -1.33 -21.26 -12.06
C SER A 293 -1.07 -22.62 -11.45
N SER A 294 -2.12 -23.43 -11.39
CA SER A 294 -2.08 -24.83 -10.93
C SER A 294 -3.19 -25.61 -11.59
N SER A 295 -3.18 -26.95 -11.43
CA SER A 295 -4.23 -27.81 -11.95
C SER A 295 -4.58 -28.93 -10.97
N PHE A 296 -5.80 -29.44 -11.09
CA PHE A 296 -6.29 -30.59 -10.31
C PHE A 296 -7.23 -31.48 -11.14
N SER A 297 -7.44 -32.69 -10.67
CA SER A 297 -8.39 -33.62 -11.31
C SER A 297 -9.78 -33.41 -10.73
N LEU A 298 -10.76 -33.36 -11.62
CA LEU A 298 -12.18 -33.28 -11.29
C LEU A 298 -12.86 -34.63 -11.69
N ASN A 299 -13.71 -35.14 -10.80
CA ASN A 299 -14.58 -36.26 -11.09
C ASN A 299 -15.98 -36.03 -10.50
N ILE A 300 -16.92 -35.63 -11.33
CA ILE A 300 -18.34 -35.52 -11.00
C ILE A 300 -19.08 -36.68 -11.57
N SER A 301 -19.60 -37.55 -10.69
CA SER A 301 -20.35 -38.74 -11.08
C SER A 301 -21.83 -38.38 -11.37
N PRO A 302 -22.46 -39.00 -12.38
CA PRO A 302 -23.88 -38.79 -12.61
C PRO A 302 -24.72 -39.41 -11.48
N ILE A 303 -25.84 -38.79 -11.18
CA ILE A 303 -26.89 -39.39 -10.34
C ILE A 303 -27.52 -40.55 -11.17
N ILE A 304 -27.55 -41.72 -10.59
CA ILE A 304 -28.24 -42.88 -11.17
C ILE A 304 -29.64 -42.88 -10.60
N PRO A 305 -30.71 -42.71 -11.43
CA PRO A 305 -32.06 -42.77 -10.95
C PRO A 305 -32.40 -44.07 -10.20
N THR A 306 -33.22 -43.95 -9.18
CA THR A 306 -33.66 -45.07 -8.31
C THR A 306 -35.17 -45.24 -8.44
N ALA A 307 -35.77 -46.17 -7.70
CA ALA A 307 -37.21 -46.31 -7.62
C ALA A 307 -37.81 -45.42 -6.53
N GLY A 308 -37.14 -44.38 -6.08
CA GLY A 308 -37.58 -43.41 -5.10
C GLY A 308 -37.48 -41.97 -5.66
N ASP A 309 -37.93 -41.01 -4.90
CA ASP A 309 -37.94 -39.59 -5.31
C ASP A 309 -36.51 -39.09 -5.59
N ASP A 310 -36.19 -38.81 -6.85
CA ASP A 310 -34.88 -38.37 -7.31
C ASP A 310 -34.89 -36.93 -7.78
N THR A 311 -33.74 -36.27 -7.66
CA THR A 311 -33.51 -34.93 -8.22
C THR A 311 -32.41 -35.04 -9.26
N LEU A 312 -32.76 -34.84 -10.53
CA LEU A 312 -31.86 -35.03 -11.68
C LEU A 312 -31.51 -33.68 -12.27
N LEU A 313 -30.24 -33.47 -12.58
CA LEU A 313 -29.81 -32.23 -13.22
C LEU A 313 -29.94 -32.32 -14.73
N TYR A 314 -30.64 -31.34 -15.34
CA TYR A 314 -30.74 -31.29 -16.81
C TYR A 314 -29.39 -30.89 -17.43
N ASP A 315 -28.97 -31.61 -18.48
CA ASP A 315 -27.70 -31.36 -19.16
C ASP A 315 -27.85 -31.18 -20.70
N GLY A 316 -29.09 -31.22 -21.20
CA GLY A 316 -29.38 -31.08 -22.63
C GLY A 316 -28.85 -32.22 -23.53
N ALA A 317 -28.18 -33.20 -22.97
CA ALA A 317 -27.47 -34.22 -23.75
C ALA A 317 -27.93 -35.67 -23.53
N ARG A 318 -28.38 -36.00 -22.32
CA ARG A 318 -28.79 -37.39 -21.97
C ARG A 318 -30.31 -37.52 -21.84
N SER A 319 -30.81 -38.73 -22.00
CA SER A 319 -32.19 -39.08 -21.68
C SER A 319 -32.36 -39.23 -20.18
N PHE A 320 -33.47 -38.73 -19.66
CA PHE A 320 -33.88 -38.80 -18.26
C PHE A 320 -35.03 -39.77 -18.10
N ASP A 321 -34.87 -40.74 -17.21
CA ASP A 321 -35.90 -41.71 -16.81
C ASP A 321 -35.89 -41.80 -15.28
N GLY A 322 -36.87 -41.20 -14.62
CA GLY A 322 -36.96 -41.15 -13.16
C GLY A 322 -37.26 -42.51 -12.53
N LEU A 323 -37.74 -43.48 -13.33
CA LEU A 323 -38.22 -44.80 -12.87
C LEU A 323 -39.53 -44.69 -12.08
N ASP A 324 -39.56 -45.15 -10.82
CA ASP A 324 -40.70 -45.03 -9.91
C ASP A 324 -40.36 -43.92 -8.89
N GLY A 325 -41.32 -43.10 -8.47
CA GLY A 325 -41.09 -42.04 -7.48
C GLY A 325 -41.82 -40.76 -7.82
N ASN A 326 -41.44 -39.68 -7.15
CA ASN A 326 -41.77 -38.31 -7.54
C ASN A 326 -40.47 -37.59 -7.94
N ASP A 327 -40.14 -37.66 -9.19
CA ASP A 327 -38.84 -37.25 -9.69
C ASP A 327 -38.86 -35.82 -10.22
N THR A 328 -37.80 -35.10 -10.00
CA THR A 328 -37.68 -33.71 -10.39
C THR A 328 -36.46 -33.47 -11.25
N ILE A 329 -36.66 -32.88 -12.44
CA ILE A 329 -35.56 -32.29 -13.19
C ILE A 329 -35.32 -30.86 -12.74
N VAL A 330 -34.09 -30.56 -12.35
CA VAL A 330 -33.64 -29.22 -12.03
C VAL A 330 -32.92 -28.63 -13.24
N MET A 331 -33.37 -27.47 -13.69
CA MET A 331 -32.75 -26.73 -14.77
C MET A 331 -31.70 -25.76 -14.23
N ARG A 332 -30.60 -25.65 -14.96
CA ARG A 332 -29.56 -24.65 -14.66
C ARG A 332 -29.95 -23.28 -15.22
N LEU A 333 -29.04 -22.36 -14.96
CA LEU A 333 -29.13 -20.99 -15.42
C LEU A 333 -29.22 -20.88 -16.96
N GLY A 334 -30.30 -20.29 -17.45
CA GLY A 334 -30.46 -19.97 -18.87
C GLY A 334 -30.70 -21.15 -19.80
N GLU A 335 -31.06 -22.31 -19.28
CA GLU A 335 -31.37 -23.51 -20.08
C GLU A 335 -32.81 -23.52 -20.61
N SER A 336 -32.99 -24.22 -21.72
CA SER A 336 -34.29 -24.51 -22.30
C SER A 336 -34.45 -25.99 -22.52
N ILE A 337 -35.58 -26.55 -22.10
CA ILE A 337 -36.03 -27.89 -22.53
C ILE A 337 -36.95 -27.71 -23.72
N ASN A 338 -36.64 -28.38 -24.81
CA ASN A 338 -37.49 -28.42 -25.99
C ASN A 338 -37.93 -29.87 -26.23
N PHE A 339 -39.19 -30.19 -25.94
CA PHE A 339 -39.75 -31.54 -26.01
C PHE A 339 -39.79 -32.14 -27.44
N ASP A 340 -39.62 -31.33 -28.50
CA ASP A 340 -39.52 -31.80 -29.87
C ASP A 340 -38.12 -32.29 -30.29
N THR A 341 -37.07 -31.71 -29.65
CA THR A 341 -35.69 -31.88 -30.11
C THR A 341 -34.73 -32.44 -29.05
N ASP A 342 -35.10 -32.33 -27.78
CA ASP A 342 -34.24 -32.72 -26.69
C ASP A 342 -34.29 -34.24 -26.40
N PRO A 343 -33.35 -34.75 -25.62
CA PRO A 343 -33.34 -36.15 -25.18
C PRO A 343 -34.65 -36.53 -24.51
N LEU A 344 -34.99 -37.82 -24.59
CA LEU A 344 -36.20 -38.38 -24.05
C LEU A 344 -36.26 -38.18 -22.53
N ILE A 345 -37.34 -37.53 -22.08
CA ILE A 345 -37.66 -37.34 -20.65
C ILE A 345 -38.84 -38.23 -20.32
N ARG A 346 -38.71 -39.10 -19.29
CA ARG A 346 -39.76 -40.05 -18.87
C ARG A 346 -39.82 -40.16 -17.37
N ASN A 347 -41.02 -40.47 -16.84
CA ASN A 347 -41.22 -40.69 -15.42
C ASN A 347 -40.66 -39.55 -14.57
N ILE A 348 -40.98 -38.34 -14.94
CA ILE A 348 -40.56 -37.10 -14.25
C ILE A 348 -41.84 -36.32 -13.94
N GLU A 349 -42.11 -36.09 -12.66
CA GLU A 349 -43.31 -35.43 -12.18
C GLU A 349 -43.16 -33.93 -12.06
N ALA A 350 -41.90 -33.45 -11.96
CA ALA A 350 -41.64 -32.01 -11.80
C ALA A 350 -40.43 -31.53 -12.60
N ILE A 351 -40.51 -30.29 -13.09
CA ILE A 351 -39.37 -29.55 -13.66
C ILE A 351 -39.20 -28.28 -12.86
N ASP A 352 -38.08 -28.16 -12.18
CA ASP A 352 -37.74 -26.97 -11.39
C ASP A 352 -37.01 -25.94 -12.24
N LEU A 353 -37.74 -24.84 -12.52
CA LEU A 353 -37.25 -23.70 -13.30
C LEU A 353 -36.62 -22.58 -12.42
N ARG A 354 -36.53 -22.78 -11.11
CA ARG A 354 -36.10 -21.73 -10.16
C ARG A 354 -34.61 -21.42 -10.18
N GLY A 355 -33.85 -22.10 -11.08
CA GLY A 355 -32.48 -21.71 -11.35
C GLY A 355 -32.39 -20.22 -11.73
N SER A 356 -31.30 -19.55 -11.44
CA SER A 356 -31.09 -18.14 -11.81
C SER A 356 -30.99 -18.02 -13.33
N GLY A 357 -31.78 -17.16 -13.96
CA GLY A 357 -31.80 -16.86 -15.39
C GLY A 357 -33.12 -17.15 -16.10
N ASP A 358 -33.11 -17.03 -17.42
CA ASP A 358 -34.29 -17.17 -18.28
C ASP A 358 -34.48 -18.64 -18.70
N ASN A 359 -34.73 -19.54 -17.75
CA ASN A 359 -35.09 -20.93 -18.07
C ASN A 359 -36.44 -20.99 -18.76
N SER A 360 -36.56 -21.86 -19.75
CA SER A 360 -37.77 -22.00 -20.50
C SER A 360 -38.10 -23.45 -20.86
N ILE A 361 -39.37 -23.75 -21.00
CA ILE A 361 -39.89 -25.00 -21.57
C ILE A 361 -40.53 -24.66 -22.90
N GLN A 362 -40.17 -25.36 -23.94
CA GLN A 362 -40.64 -25.16 -25.29
C GLN A 362 -41.32 -26.46 -25.81
N ASN A 363 -42.38 -26.29 -26.64
CA ASN A 363 -43.06 -27.38 -27.31
C ASN A 363 -43.65 -28.48 -26.41
N LEU A 364 -43.96 -28.12 -25.14
CA LEU A 364 -44.63 -29.01 -24.23
C LEU A 364 -46.04 -29.32 -24.71
N SER A 365 -46.36 -30.59 -24.98
CA SER A 365 -47.70 -31.04 -25.40
C SER A 365 -48.40 -31.83 -24.26
N VAL A 366 -49.72 -31.99 -24.39
CA VAL A 366 -50.49 -32.82 -23.43
C VAL A 366 -49.99 -34.29 -23.39
N GLN A 367 -49.36 -34.76 -24.47
CA GLN A 367 -48.81 -36.11 -24.55
C GLN A 367 -47.49 -36.27 -23.74
N ASP A 368 -46.83 -35.19 -23.44
CA ASP A 368 -45.60 -35.17 -22.69
C ASP A 368 -45.85 -35.10 -21.15
N VAL A 369 -47.13 -34.94 -20.75
CA VAL A 369 -47.54 -34.74 -19.34
C VAL A 369 -48.38 -35.90 -18.83
N ILE A 370 -48.54 -36.96 -19.60
CA ILE A 370 -49.36 -38.14 -19.23
C ILE A 370 -48.50 -39.33 -18.92
#